data_19139d9a17510de32f69d368f0be902b
#
_entry.id   19139d9a17510de32f69d368f0be902b
#
_cell.length_a   1.000
_cell.length_b   1.000
_cell.length_c   1.000
_cell.angle_alpha   90.00
_cell.angle_beta   90.00
_cell.angle_gamma   90.00
#
_symmetry.space_group_name_H-M   'P 1'
#
loop_
_entity.id
_entity.type
_entity.pdbx_description
1 polymer ?
#
loop_
_entity_poly.entity_id
_entity_poly.type
_entity_poly.pdbx_seq_one_letter_code
_entity_poly.pdbx_strand_id
1 'polypeptide(L)'
;MQKYYDRETEQQAIFEEMQQCRDLETSRLIVVTGRRRIGKTELVRRSSQASPEPFVYLFASRVSHTVLIENWLAEIRSVLHPEIEPRCDRLSQVIEFLLRLGRSRRINVVIDECQDLNFIEPSFWSEVQLCWDLHHKQSQICLMMTGSVASTMRNIFQEYSEPLYGRVDRFIHVRPFPPSVLMEILKDHRANFSNTDLLALYLLTGGGSWFFGRRVGRPPPP
;
A
#
# COMPACT_ATOMS: atom_id res chain seq x y z
N MET A 1 20.52 -8.32 -7.37
CA MET A 1 19.33 -7.58 -6.88
C MET A 1 18.77 -6.77 -8.05
N GLN A 2 17.47 -6.86 -8.35
CA GLN A 2 16.89 -6.09 -9.45
C GLN A 2 16.88 -4.60 -9.07
N LYS A 3 17.41 -3.73 -9.94
CA LYS A 3 17.41 -2.28 -9.74
C LYS A 3 15.97 -1.76 -9.63
N TYR A 4 15.74 -0.86 -8.69
CA TYR A 4 14.47 -0.19 -8.50
C TYR A 4 14.59 1.24 -9.03
N TYR A 5 13.69 1.66 -9.88
CA TYR A 5 13.80 2.91 -10.62
C TYR A 5 12.78 3.93 -10.12
N ASP A 6 13.23 5.19 -9.99
CA ASP A 6 12.41 6.39 -9.89
C ASP A 6 11.23 6.29 -8.89
N ARG A 7 11.55 6.07 -7.62
CA ARG A 7 10.57 6.06 -6.53
C ARG A 7 11.18 6.58 -5.22
N GLU A 8 12.32 7.23 -5.31
CA GLU A 8 13.06 7.74 -4.15
C GLU A 8 12.23 8.75 -3.38
N THR A 9 11.51 9.63 -4.07
CA THR A 9 10.64 10.66 -3.46
C THR A 9 9.46 10.03 -2.71
N GLU A 10 8.78 9.07 -3.33
CA GLU A 10 7.66 8.36 -2.71
C GLU A 10 8.14 7.48 -1.54
N GLN A 11 9.28 6.80 -1.69
CA GLN A 11 9.88 6.02 -0.60
C GLN A 11 10.28 6.92 0.57
N GLN A 12 10.91 8.05 0.29
CA GLN A 12 11.31 9.01 1.31
C GLN A 12 10.09 9.52 2.09
N ALA A 13 8.99 9.85 1.39
CA ALA A 13 7.75 10.28 2.04
C ALA A 13 7.17 9.19 2.97
N ILE A 14 7.24 7.91 2.59
CA ILE A 14 6.82 6.80 3.46
C ILE A 14 7.75 6.68 4.67
N PHE A 15 9.08 6.78 4.47
CA PHE A 15 10.04 6.70 5.57
C PHE A 15 9.89 7.84 6.57
N GLU A 16 9.58 9.05 6.11
CA GLU A 16 9.30 10.20 6.98
C GLU A 16 8.11 9.91 7.91
N GLU A 17 7.03 9.35 7.39
CA GLU A 17 5.87 9.00 8.22
C GLU A 17 6.15 7.82 9.16
N MET A 18 6.91 6.82 8.73
CA MET A 18 7.39 5.74 9.61
C MET A 18 8.27 6.29 10.74
N GLN A 19 9.12 7.29 10.43
CA GLN A 19 9.96 7.95 11.43
C GLN A 19 9.10 8.77 12.39
N GLN A 20 8.13 9.54 11.89
CA GLN A 20 7.19 10.29 12.74
C GLN A 20 6.36 9.37 13.64
N CYS A 21 5.95 8.19 13.13
CA CYS A 21 5.27 7.18 13.97
C CYS A 21 6.15 6.76 15.15
N ARG A 22 7.47 6.64 14.94
CA ARG A 22 8.44 6.32 15.99
C ARG A 22 8.65 7.49 16.97
N ASP A 23 8.87 8.68 16.44
CA ASP A 23 9.29 9.85 17.23
C ASP A 23 8.15 10.38 18.09
N LEU A 24 6.93 10.35 17.57
CA LEU A 24 5.72 10.82 18.26
C LEU A 24 5.01 9.73 19.05
N GLU A 25 5.42 8.47 18.89
CA GLU A 25 4.76 7.30 19.49
C GLU A 25 3.27 7.20 19.17
N THR A 26 2.86 7.70 17.99
CA THR A 26 1.47 7.74 17.52
C THR A 26 1.35 7.05 16.17
N SER A 27 0.19 6.45 15.90
CA SER A 27 -0.08 5.85 14.59
C SER A 27 -0.16 6.90 13.49
N ARG A 28 0.28 6.51 12.28
CA ARG A 28 0.25 7.33 11.08
C ARG A 28 -0.57 6.64 9.99
N LEU A 29 -1.38 7.41 9.26
CA LEU A 29 -2.19 6.94 8.14
C LEU A 29 -1.65 7.51 6.81
N ILE A 30 -1.17 6.62 5.96
CA ILE A 30 -0.65 6.95 4.63
C ILE A 30 -1.58 6.40 3.57
N VAL A 31 -1.93 7.21 2.59
CA VAL A 31 -2.69 6.76 1.42
C VAL A 31 -1.79 6.80 0.19
N VAL A 32 -1.70 5.66 -0.52
CA VAL A 32 -0.90 5.52 -1.74
C VAL A 32 -1.84 5.20 -2.91
N THR A 33 -2.02 6.13 -3.81
CA THR A 33 -2.89 5.97 -4.98
C THR A 33 -2.11 6.07 -6.29
N GLY A 34 -2.70 5.55 -7.35
CA GLY A 34 -2.13 5.59 -8.69
C GLY A 34 -2.71 4.50 -9.57
N ARG A 35 -2.53 4.61 -10.87
CA ARG A 35 -3.09 3.66 -11.85
C ARG A 35 -2.74 2.21 -11.52
N ARG A 36 -3.59 1.28 -11.97
CA ARG A 36 -3.29 -0.15 -11.87
C ARG A 36 -1.95 -0.47 -12.54
N ARG A 37 -1.17 -1.38 -11.94
CA ARG A 37 0.16 -1.82 -12.44
C ARG A 37 1.24 -0.74 -12.45
N ILE A 38 1.06 0.36 -11.69
CA ILE A 38 2.06 1.45 -11.57
C ILE A 38 3.18 1.14 -10.58
N GLY A 39 3.05 0.09 -9.76
CA GLY A 39 4.05 -0.33 -8.77
C GLY A 39 3.77 0.09 -7.35
N LYS A 40 2.53 0.46 -6.98
CA LYS A 40 2.15 0.81 -5.60
C LYS A 40 2.50 -0.27 -4.58
N THR A 41 2.06 -1.50 -4.83
CA THR A 41 2.31 -2.65 -3.96
C THR A 41 3.81 -2.89 -3.76
N GLU A 42 4.61 -2.78 -4.82
CA GLU A 42 6.07 -2.94 -4.72
C GLU A 42 6.71 -1.78 -3.94
N LEU A 43 6.22 -0.54 -4.13
CA LEU A 43 6.67 0.62 -3.37
C LEU A 43 6.46 0.42 -1.87
N VAL A 44 5.23 0.15 -1.43
CA VAL A 44 4.92 -0.01 0.00
C VAL A 44 5.63 -1.23 0.60
N ARG A 45 5.74 -2.33 -0.14
CA ARG A 45 6.44 -3.53 0.30
C ARG A 45 7.93 -3.27 0.53
N ARG A 46 8.61 -2.62 -0.43
CA ARG A 46 10.05 -2.29 -0.30
C ARG A 46 10.31 -1.31 0.83
N SER A 47 9.49 -0.27 0.95
CA SER A 47 9.59 0.69 2.05
C SER A 47 9.42 -0.01 3.40
N SER A 48 8.43 -0.89 3.53
CA SER A 48 8.20 -1.63 4.78
C SER A 48 9.30 -2.64 5.10
N GLN A 49 9.85 -3.32 4.10
CA GLN A 49 10.95 -4.28 4.29
C GLN A 49 12.29 -3.63 4.63
N ALA A 50 12.47 -2.36 4.31
CA ALA A 50 13.64 -1.59 4.71
C ALA A 50 13.54 -1.08 6.17
N SER A 51 12.38 -1.22 6.79
CA SER A 51 12.12 -0.88 8.19
C SER A 51 12.35 -2.11 9.09
N PRO A 52 12.84 -1.95 10.33
CA PRO A 52 13.02 -3.06 11.26
C PRO A 52 11.72 -3.61 11.84
N GLU A 53 10.63 -2.87 11.73
CA GLU A 53 9.32 -3.25 12.27
C GLU A 53 8.67 -4.38 11.46
N PRO A 54 7.91 -5.29 12.10
CA PRO A 54 7.16 -6.32 11.39
C PRO A 54 6.20 -5.70 10.36
N PHE A 55 6.08 -6.36 9.21
CA PHE A 55 5.28 -5.93 8.09
C PHE A 55 4.12 -6.88 7.84
N VAL A 56 2.89 -6.41 8.04
CA VAL A 56 1.64 -7.12 7.78
C VAL A 56 1.02 -6.63 6.47
N TYR A 57 0.77 -7.55 5.54
CA TYR A 57 0.20 -7.24 4.24
C TYR A 57 -1.20 -7.83 4.09
N LEU A 58 -2.21 -6.97 4.10
CA LEU A 58 -3.62 -7.31 3.99
C LEU A 58 -4.15 -6.95 2.60
N PHE A 59 -4.56 -7.94 1.84
CA PHE A 59 -5.14 -7.71 0.52
C PHE A 59 -6.67 -7.72 0.59
N ALA A 60 -7.31 -6.64 0.12
CA ALA A 60 -8.77 -6.53 0.06
C ALA A 60 -9.30 -7.24 -1.20
N SER A 61 -9.32 -8.57 -1.16
CA SER A 61 -9.85 -9.39 -2.25
C SER A 61 -11.38 -9.44 -2.23
N ARG A 62 -12.00 -9.50 -3.40
CA ARG A 62 -13.45 -9.63 -3.55
C ARG A 62 -13.92 -11.07 -3.28
N VAL A 63 -13.77 -11.52 -2.05
CA VAL A 63 -14.29 -12.79 -1.53
C VAL A 63 -15.40 -12.50 -0.54
N SER A 64 -16.01 -13.53 0.05
CA SER A 64 -16.98 -13.32 1.12
C SER A 64 -16.32 -12.63 2.33
N HIS A 65 -17.09 -11.85 3.04
CA HIS A 65 -16.67 -11.12 4.23
C HIS A 65 -15.93 -12.01 5.25
N THR A 66 -16.52 -13.15 5.59
CA THR A 66 -15.92 -14.12 6.53
C THR A 66 -14.57 -14.63 6.05
N VAL A 67 -14.46 -15.00 4.78
CA VAL A 67 -13.19 -15.49 4.19
C VAL A 67 -12.12 -14.39 4.20
N LEU A 68 -12.52 -13.14 3.98
CA LEU A 68 -11.56 -12.02 4.02
C LEU A 68 -11.01 -11.81 5.44
N ILE A 69 -11.89 -11.86 6.46
CA ILE A 69 -11.48 -11.78 7.87
C ILE A 69 -10.51 -12.91 8.21
N GLU A 70 -10.84 -14.15 7.85
CA GLU A 70 -9.98 -15.31 8.09
C GLU A 70 -8.60 -15.17 7.43
N ASN A 71 -8.56 -14.70 6.18
CA ASN A 71 -7.31 -14.44 5.46
C ASN A 71 -6.46 -13.37 6.15
N TRP A 72 -7.08 -12.27 6.59
CA TRP A 72 -6.38 -11.20 7.29
C TRP A 72 -5.85 -11.66 8.65
N LEU A 73 -6.66 -12.41 9.40
CA LEU A 73 -6.23 -12.96 10.69
C LEU A 73 -5.12 -14.00 10.53
N ALA A 74 -5.16 -14.81 9.46
CA ALA A 74 -4.09 -15.77 9.15
C ALA A 74 -2.76 -15.04 8.86
N GLU A 75 -2.78 -13.95 8.07
CA GLU A 75 -1.60 -13.13 7.81
C GLU A 75 -1.05 -12.49 9.10
N ILE A 76 -1.92 -11.90 9.93
CA ILE A 76 -1.55 -11.32 11.21
C ILE A 76 -0.90 -12.36 12.13
N ARG A 77 -1.46 -13.56 12.22
CA ARG A 77 -0.88 -14.68 12.98
C ARG A 77 0.50 -15.05 12.50
N SER A 78 0.67 -15.16 11.18
CA SER A 78 1.94 -15.59 10.57
C SER A 78 3.09 -14.61 10.81
N VAL A 79 2.77 -13.31 10.91
CA VAL A 79 3.76 -12.23 11.05
C VAL A 79 3.97 -11.82 12.50
N LEU A 80 2.87 -11.66 13.25
CA LEU A 80 2.91 -11.04 14.56
C LEU A 80 2.88 -12.03 15.72
N HIS A 81 2.48 -13.27 15.50
CA HIS A 81 2.37 -14.32 16.54
C HIS A 81 1.71 -13.79 17.84
N PRO A 82 0.48 -13.25 17.79
CA PRO A 82 -0.17 -12.68 18.96
C PRO A 82 -0.46 -13.76 20.00
N GLU A 83 -0.29 -13.44 21.29
CA GLU A 83 -0.57 -14.35 22.40
C GLU A 83 -2.07 -14.72 22.50
N ILE A 84 -2.92 -13.78 22.13
CA ILE A 84 -4.39 -13.94 22.14
C ILE A 84 -4.90 -13.80 20.70
N GLU A 85 -5.58 -14.83 20.24
CA GLU A 85 -6.26 -14.77 18.95
C GLU A 85 -7.54 -13.95 19.04
N PRO A 86 -7.69 -12.89 18.22
CA PRO A 86 -8.92 -12.13 18.20
C PRO A 86 -10.04 -12.93 17.54
N ARG A 87 -11.25 -12.82 18.09
CA ARG A 87 -12.48 -13.19 17.37
C ARG A 87 -13.04 -11.93 16.74
N CYS A 88 -13.06 -11.89 15.43
CA CYS A 88 -13.53 -10.74 14.66
C CYS A 88 -14.68 -11.19 13.75
N ASP A 89 -15.80 -10.50 13.86
CA ASP A 89 -16.96 -10.68 12.98
C ASP A 89 -17.02 -9.57 11.92
N ARG A 90 -16.13 -8.56 12.02
CA ARG A 90 -16.02 -7.40 11.13
C ARG A 90 -14.57 -7.09 10.79
N LEU A 91 -14.34 -6.56 9.59
CA LEU A 91 -13.01 -6.13 9.15
C LEU A 91 -12.48 -4.95 9.98
N SER A 92 -13.36 -4.05 10.41
CA SER A 92 -13.02 -2.94 11.32
C SER A 92 -12.45 -3.42 12.65
N GLN A 93 -12.94 -4.55 13.18
CA GLN A 93 -12.41 -5.16 14.42
C GLN A 93 -11.00 -5.70 14.24
N VAL A 94 -10.65 -6.15 13.02
CA VAL A 94 -9.27 -6.55 12.71
C VAL A 94 -8.33 -5.34 12.78
N ILE A 95 -8.78 -4.18 12.27
CA ILE A 95 -8.01 -2.93 12.37
C ILE A 95 -7.90 -2.47 13.83
N GLU A 96 -8.98 -2.54 14.59
CA GLU A 96 -8.97 -2.21 16.02
C GLU A 96 -8.00 -3.12 16.79
N PHE A 97 -8.01 -4.42 16.49
CA PHE A 97 -7.07 -5.37 17.10
C PHE A 97 -5.62 -5.00 16.80
N LEU A 98 -5.29 -4.65 15.56
CA LEU A 98 -3.95 -4.17 15.19
C LEU A 98 -3.58 -2.90 15.96
N LEU A 99 -4.50 -1.92 16.05
CA LEU A 99 -4.27 -0.69 16.81
C LEU A 99 -4.01 -0.96 18.29
N ARG A 100 -4.70 -1.93 18.89
CA ARG A 100 -4.45 -2.36 20.27
C ARG A 100 -3.10 -3.05 20.44
N LEU A 101 -2.68 -3.91 19.50
CA LEU A 101 -1.35 -4.50 19.48
C LEU A 101 -0.25 -3.43 19.33
N GLY A 102 -0.54 -2.39 18.54
CA GLY A 102 0.35 -1.25 18.34
C GLY A 102 0.66 -0.44 19.61
N ARG A 103 -0.05 -0.64 20.73
CA ARG A 103 0.28 -0.01 22.01
C ARG A 103 1.56 -0.55 22.65
N SER A 104 1.89 -1.81 22.37
CA SER A 104 3.06 -2.47 22.95
C SER A 104 4.21 -2.68 21.97
N ARG A 105 3.96 -2.52 20.67
CA ARG A 105 4.98 -2.73 19.61
C ARG A 105 4.66 -1.95 18.35
N ARG A 106 5.69 -1.57 17.63
CA ARG A 106 5.57 -0.90 16.32
C ARG A 106 5.24 -1.91 15.24
N ILE A 107 4.34 -1.56 14.32
CA ILE A 107 3.91 -2.44 13.24
C ILE A 107 3.68 -1.61 11.97
N ASN A 108 4.21 -2.06 10.85
CA ASN A 108 3.85 -1.56 9.53
C ASN A 108 2.72 -2.41 8.95
N VAL A 109 1.60 -1.80 8.62
CA VAL A 109 0.41 -2.49 8.08
C VAL A 109 0.08 -1.91 6.72
N VAL A 110 -0.12 -2.75 5.73
CA VAL A 110 -0.61 -2.36 4.40
C VAL A 110 -1.96 -3.00 4.14
N ILE A 111 -2.95 -2.20 3.72
CA ILE A 111 -4.20 -2.68 3.13
C ILE A 111 -4.16 -2.35 1.64
N ASP A 112 -3.94 -3.37 0.81
CA ASP A 112 -3.85 -3.20 -0.64
C ASP A 112 -5.21 -3.37 -1.31
N GLU A 113 -5.48 -2.56 -2.37
CA GLU A 113 -6.75 -2.43 -3.08
C GLU A 113 -7.92 -2.09 -2.15
N CYS A 114 -7.68 -1.23 -1.15
CA CYS A 114 -8.62 -0.91 -0.07
C CYS A 114 -9.96 -0.34 -0.56
N GLN A 115 -10.05 0.22 -1.77
CA GLN A 115 -11.33 0.69 -2.33
C GLN A 115 -12.36 -0.44 -2.51
N ASP A 116 -11.93 -1.69 -2.58
CA ASP A 116 -12.84 -2.83 -2.71
C ASP A 116 -13.62 -3.12 -1.41
N LEU A 117 -13.16 -2.60 -0.27
CA LEU A 117 -13.85 -2.71 1.03
C LEU A 117 -15.23 -2.03 1.02
N ASN A 118 -15.44 -1.00 0.20
CA ASN A 118 -16.77 -0.39 0.02
C ASN A 118 -17.85 -1.41 -0.38
N PHE A 119 -17.46 -2.43 -1.14
CA PHE A 119 -18.39 -3.45 -1.62
C PHE A 119 -18.56 -4.60 -0.64
N ILE A 120 -17.52 -4.86 0.18
CA ILE A 120 -17.48 -6.01 1.08
C ILE A 120 -18.16 -5.67 2.42
N GLU A 121 -17.86 -4.51 2.97
CA GLU A 121 -18.41 -4.00 4.23
C GLU A 121 -18.64 -2.48 4.11
N PRO A 122 -19.83 -2.03 3.69
CA PRO A 122 -20.11 -0.60 3.49
C PRO A 122 -19.90 0.27 4.73
N SER A 123 -20.05 -0.28 5.93
CA SER A 123 -19.80 0.41 7.20
C SER A 123 -18.32 0.54 7.58
N PHE A 124 -17.41 -0.14 6.85
CA PHE A 124 -15.99 -0.25 7.19
C PHE A 124 -15.34 1.10 7.52
N TRP A 125 -15.51 2.10 6.67
CA TRP A 125 -14.85 3.39 6.83
C TRP A 125 -15.32 4.15 8.07
N SER A 126 -16.62 4.12 8.36
CA SER A 126 -17.19 4.75 9.56
C SER A 126 -16.71 4.08 10.84
N GLU A 127 -16.60 2.76 10.81
CA GLU A 127 -16.13 1.99 11.96
C GLU A 127 -14.62 2.12 12.15
N VAL A 128 -13.84 2.14 11.07
CA VAL A 128 -12.39 2.43 11.13
C VAL A 128 -12.15 3.85 11.64
N GLN A 129 -12.97 4.83 11.25
CA GLN A 129 -12.90 6.17 11.83
C GLN A 129 -13.00 6.12 13.34
N LEU A 130 -14.01 5.44 13.88
CA LEU A 130 -14.23 5.36 15.33
C LEU A 130 -13.05 4.70 16.06
N CYS A 131 -12.57 3.56 15.57
CA CYS A 131 -11.44 2.89 16.22
C CYS A 131 -10.12 3.65 16.05
N TRP A 132 -9.92 4.34 14.91
CA TRP A 132 -8.77 5.21 14.69
C TRP A 132 -8.74 6.36 15.68
N ASP A 133 -9.84 7.12 15.78
CA ASP A 133 -9.96 8.27 16.68
C ASP A 133 -9.73 7.87 18.16
N LEU A 134 -10.16 6.66 18.53
CA LEU A 134 -10.01 6.13 19.88
C LEU A 134 -8.57 5.67 20.21
N HIS A 135 -7.85 5.13 19.22
CA HIS A 135 -6.61 4.39 19.51
C HIS A 135 -5.34 4.99 18.92
N HIS A 136 -5.39 5.79 17.82
CA HIS A 136 -4.19 6.20 17.07
C HIS A 136 -3.15 6.92 17.92
N LYS A 137 -3.56 7.71 18.92
CA LYS A 137 -2.65 8.44 19.83
C LYS A 137 -1.92 7.57 20.85
N GLN A 138 -2.35 6.33 21.03
CA GLN A 138 -1.78 5.39 21.99
C GLN A 138 -1.22 4.14 21.31
N SER A 139 -1.12 4.16 20.00
CA SER A 139 -0.71 3.06 19.16
C SER A 139 0.40 3.52 18.22
N GLN A 140 1.28 2.62 17.84
CA GLN A 140 2.44 2.90 16.97
C GLN A 140 2.35 2.08 15.69
N ILE A 141 1.27 2.29 14.93
CA ILE A 141 1.05 1.63 13.64
C ILE A 141 1.26 2.61 12.51
N CYS A 142 2.12 2.27 11.56
CA CYS A 142 2.14 2.92 10.26
C CYS A 142 1.19 2.18 9.32
N LEU A 143 -0.04 2.70 9.20
CA LEU A 143 -1.10 2.12 8.37
C LEU A 143 -1.04 2.73 6.96
N MET A 144 -0.73 1.92 5.97
CA MET A 144 -0.68 2.30 4.57
C MET A 144 -1.89 1.72 3.82
N MET A 145 -2.70 2.55 3.22
CA MET A 145 -3.84 2.13 2.40
C MET A 145 -3.54 2.38 0.92
N THR A 146 -3.54 1.33 0.11
CA THR A 146 -3.28 1.49 -1.32
C THR A 146 -4.53 1.22 -2.16
N GLY A 147 -4.67 1.95 -3.27
CA GLY A 147 -5.78 1.79 -4.20
C GLY A 147 -5.47 2.22 -5.62
N SER A 148 -6.15 1.57 -6.58
CA SER A 148 -5.90 1.78 -8.01
C SER A 148 -6.91 2.71 -8.68
N VAL A 149 -8.04 3.01 -8.03
CA VAL A 149 -9.09 3.89 -8.55
C VAL A 149 -8.98 5.27 -7.89
N ALA A 150 -8.29 6.19 -8.57
CA ALA A 150 -7.93 7.49 -8.00
C ALA A 150 -9.14 8.35 -7.56
N SER A 151 -10.27 8.28 -8.29
CA SER A 151 -11.51 8.97 -7.91
C SER A 151 -12.08 8.42 -6.61
N THR A 152 -12.20 7.09 -6.50
CA THR A 152 -12.70 6.42 -5.29
C THR A 152 -11.79 6.70 -4.09
N MET A 153 -10.47 6.65 -4.28
CA MET A 153 -9.50 6.95 -3.21
C MET A 153 -9.61 8.41 -2.74
N ARG A 154 -9.82 9.36 -3.66
CA ARG A 154 -10.08 10.74 -3.28
C ARG A 154 -11.38 10.89 -2.50
N ASN A 155 -12.45 10.27 -2.96
CA ASN A 155 -13.73 10.32 -2.25
C ASN A 155 -13.56 9.79 -0.81
N ILE A 156 -13.00 8.60 -0.62
CA ILE A 156 -12.86 7.98 0.71
C ILE A 156 -12.01 8.83 1.67
N PHE A 157 -10.94 9.47 1.18
CA PHE A 157 -9.93 10.06 2.07
C PHE A 157 -9.83 11.59 2.03
N GLN A 158 -10.40 12.25 1.02
CA GLN A 158 -10.26 13.69 0.80
C GLN A 158 -11.60 14.46 0.72
N GLU A 159 -12.73 13.77 0.60
CA GLU A 159 -14.03 14.44 0.63
C GLU A 159 -14.44 14.75 2.07
N TYR A 160 -14.89 15.99 2.30
CA TYR A 160 -15.23 16.50 3.64
C TYR A 160 -16.31 15.68 4.35
N SER A 161 -17.26 15.13 3.61
CA SER A 161 -18.35 14.31 4.14
C SER A 161 -17.95 12.91 4.55
N GLU A 162 -16.74 12.45 4.16
CA GLU A 162 -16.33 11.07 4.35
C GLU A 162 -15.64 10.83 5.70
N PRO A 163 -15.80 9.62 6.27
CA PRO A 163 -15.35 9.32 7.63
C PRO A 163 -13.85 9.56 7.88
N LEU A 164 -13.00 9.29 6.90
CA LEU A 164 -11.54 9.41 7.06
C LEU A 164 -10.96 10.76 6.63
N TYR A 165 -11.82 11.73 6.29
CA TYR A 165 -11.37 13.09 6.00
C TYR A 165 -10.60 13.69 7.19
N GLY A 166 -9.45 14.32 6.89
CA GLY A 166 -8.59 14.96 7.90
C GLY A 166 -7.79 14.00 8.80
N ARG A 167 -7.85 12.68 8.56
CA ARG A 167 -7.11 11.66 9.33
C ARG A 167 -5.90 11.12 8.60
N VAL A 168 -5.77 11.44 7.31
CA VAL A 168 -4.63 11.03 6.49
C VAL A 168 -3.46 11.97 6.74
N ASP A 169 -2.34 11.43 7.19
CA ASP A 169 -1.11 12.18 7.43
C ASP A 169 -0.35 12.46 6.12
N ARG A 170 -0.34 11.48 5.22
CA ARG A 170 0.33 11.62 3.93
C ARG A 170 -0.49 11.01 2.79
N PHE A 171 -0.70 11.77 1.72
CA PHE A 171 -1.34 11.29 0.49
C PHE A 171 -0.32 11.26 -0.64
N ILE A 172 0.02 10.06 -1.13
CA ILE A 172 1.05 9.83 -2.16
C ILE A 172 0.37 9.41 -3.45
N HIS A 173 0.57 10.19 -4.52
CA HIS A 173 0.10 9.83 -5.85
C HIS A 173 1.25 9.32 -6.71
N VAL A 174 1.29 7.99 -6.91
CA VAL A 174 2.32 7.33 -7.73
C VAL A 174 2.02 7.58 -9.20
N ARG A 175 2.94 8.29 -9.87
CA ARG A 175 2.82 8.66 -11.29
C ARG A 175 3.49 7.61 -12.19
N PRO A 176 3.09 7.54 -13.48
CA PRO A 176 3.82 6.79 -14.49
C PRO A 176 5.29 7.23 -14.58
N PHE A 177 6.16 6.31 -14.93
CA PHE A 177 7.55 6.67 -15.20
C PHE A 177 7.66 7.67 -16.34
N PRO A 178 8.42 8.75 -16.18
CA PRO A 178 8.71 9.67 -17.27
C PRO A 178 9.59 8.98 -18.34
N PRO A 179 9.61 9.49 -19.58
CA PRO A 179 10.43 8.92 -20.66
C PRO A 179 11.92 8.77 -20.31
N SER A 180 12.48 9.66 -19.50
CA SER A 180 13.85 9.58 -19.02
C SER A 180 14.17 8.31 -18.26
N VAL A 181 13.27 7.90 -17.37
CA VAL A 181 13.39 6.64 -16.59
C VAL A 181 13.22 5.43 -17.49
N LEU A 182 12.30 5.49 -18.45
CA LEU A 182 12.15 4.40 -19.44
C LEU A 182 13.40 4.24 -20.31
N MET A 183 14.07 5.34 -20.66
CA MET A 183 15.37 5.29 -21.36
C MET A 183 16.45 4.64 -20.48
N GLU A 184 16.50 4.97 -19.18
CA GLU A 184 17.44 4.35 -18.25
C GLU A 184 17.19 2.83 -18.15
N ILE A 185 15.94 2.43 -17.98
CA ILE A 185 15.54 1.01 -17.97
C ILE A 185 15.96 0.31 -19.27
N LEU A 186 15.73 0.94 -20.42
CA LEU A 186 16.15 0.36 -21.70
C LEU A 186 17.66 0.21 -21.79
N LYS A 187 18.44 1.23 -21.37
CA LYS A 187 19.91 1.16 -21.33
C LYS A 187 20.42 0.00 -20.48
N ASP A 188 19.83 -0.20 -19.32
CA ASP A 188 20.24 -1.27 -18.39
C ASP A 188 19.89 -2.68 -18.92
N HIS A 189 18.88 -2.81 -19.77
CA HIS A 189 18.40 -4.10 -20.25
C HIS A 189 18.72 -4.39 -21.75
N ARG A 190 19.02 -3.35 -22.53
CA ARG A 190 19.31 -3.47 -23.96
C ARG A 190 20.29 -2.38 -24.40
N ALA A 191 21.52 -2.72 -24.61
CA ALA A 191 22.59 -1.78 -24.97
C ALA A 191 22.31 -0.94 -26.23
N ASN A 192 21.63 -1.54 -27.23
CA ASN A 192 21.25 -0.89 -28.48
C ASN A 192 19.72 -0.83 -28.59
N PHE A 193 19.11 0.28 -28.22
CA PHE A 193 17.69 0.56 -28.44
C PHE A 193 17.51 1.82 -29.28
N SER A 194 16.41 1.91 -30.01
CA SER A 194 16.01 3.06 -30.82
C SER A 194 14.95 3.90 -30.14
N ASN A 195 14.71 5.11 -30.64
CA ASN A 195 13.57 5.93 -30.21
C ASN A 195 12.21 5.23 -30.46
N THR A 196 12.14 4.36 -31.48
CA THR A 196 10.96 3.55 -31.75
C THR A 196 10.74 2.50 -30.64
N ASP A 197 11.80 1.87 -30.13
CA ASP A 197 11.71 0.95 -28.98
C ASP A 197 11.21 1.66 -27.72
N LEU A 198 11.69 2.88 -27.47
CA LEU A 198 11.23 3.71 -26.35
C LEU A 198 9.75 4.05 -26.49
N LEU A 199 9.32 4.48 -27.67
CA LEU A 199 7.92 4.78 -27.94
C LEU A 199 7.03 3.53 -27.78
N ALA A 200 7.45 2.40 -28.35
CA ALA A 200 6.74 1.13 -28.22
C ALA A 200 6.62 0.72 -26.75
N LEU A 201 7.69 0.83 -25.98
CA LEU A 201 7.69 0.54 -24.55
C LEU A 201 6.70 1.44 -23.80
N TYR A 202 6.73 2.75 -24.04
CA TYR A 202 5.81 3.71 -23.44
C TYR A 202 4.34 3.40 -23.78
N LEU A 203 4.04 3.15 -25.06
CA LEU A 203 2.68 2.84 -25.51
C LEU A 203 2.16 1.52 -24.91
N LEU A 204 2.99 0.49 -24.82
CA LEU A 204 2.61 -0.81 -24.29
C LEU A 204 2.44 -0.80 -22.76
N THR A 205 3.26 -0.04 -22.05
CA THR A 205 3.29 -0.06 -20.59
C THR A 205 2.55 1.11 -19.94
N GLY A 206 2.33 2.20 -20.69
CA GLY A 206 1.84 3.46 -20.16
C GLY A 206 2.72 4.01 -19.04
N GLY A 207 4.03 3.70 -19.02
CA GLY A 207 4.95 4.03 -17.96
C GLY A 207 4.79 3.20 -16.68
N GLY A 208 4.08 2.06 -16.74
CA GLY A 208 3.87 1.20 -15.58
C GLY A 208 5.06 0.30 -15.26
N SER A 209 5.47 0.23 -14.00
CA SER A 209 6.63 -0.55 -13.54
C SER A 209 6.45 -2.07 -13.59
N TRP A 210 5.20 -2.56 -13.56
CA TRP A 210 4.89 -4.00 -13.49
C TRP A 210 5.45 -4.81 -14.68
N PHE A 211 5.58 -4.19 -15.84
CA PHE A 211 6.08 -4.84 -17.04
C PHE A 211 7.59 -5.16 -16.97
N PHE A 212 8.34 -4.44 -16.14
CA PHE A 212 9.79 -4.60 -16.02
C PHE A 212 10.20 -5.73 -15.08
N GLY A 213 9.34 -6.12 -14.13
CA GLY A 213 9.61 -7.20 -13.18
C GLY A 213 9.44 -8.62 -13.75
N ARG A 214 8.75 -8.79 -14.87
CA ARG A 214 8.38 -10.11 -15.40
C ARG A 214 8.85 -10.45 -16.82
N ARG A 215 9.32 -9.51 -17.65
CA ARG A 215 9.51 -9.76 -19.08
C ARG A 215 10.79 -9.25 -19.74
N VAL A 216 11.74 -8.71 -19.03
CA VAL A 216 13.04 -8.36 -19.65
C VAL A 216 13.97 -9.58 -19.62
N GLY A 217 13.53 -10.70 -20.16
CA GLY A 217 14.33 -11.93 -20.21
C GLY A 217 13.68 -13.11 -20.95
N ARG A 218 12.45 -12.95 -21.46
CA ARG A 218 11.85 -13.98 -22.34
C ARG A 218 11.38 -13.37 -23.64
N PRO A 219 11.80 -13.92 -24.81
CA PRO A 219 11.17 -13.56 -26.08
C PRO A 219 9.68 -13.91 -26.04
N PRO A 220 8.82 -13.22 -26.82
CA PRO A 220 7.41 -13.58 -26.94
C PRO A 220 7.31 -15.05 -27.39
N PRO A 221 6.29 -15.79 -26.94
CA PRO A 221 6.02 -17.12 -27.47
C PRO A 221 5.73 -17.02 -28.96
N PRO A 222 6.06 -18.06 -29.75
CA PRO A 222 5.90 -18.09 -31.19
C PRO A 222 4.44 -17.94 -31.62
#